data_2c711f69f65e4d963448914610d27dba
#
_entry.id   2c711f69f65e4d963448914610d27dba
#
_cell.length_a   1.000
_cell.length_b   1.000
_cell.length_c   1.000
_cell.angle_alpha   90.00
_cell.angle_beta   90.00
_cell.angle_gamma   90.00
#
_symmetry.space_group_name_H-M   'P 1'
#
loop_
_entity.id
_entity.type
_entity.pdbx_description
1 polymer ?
#
loop_
_entity_poly.entity_id
_entity_poly.type
_entity_poly.pdbx_seq_one_letter_code
_entity_poly.pdbx_strand_id
1 'polypeptide(L)'
;TTLHPNLGVVRVDAERSFVIADIPGIIEGAAEGLGLGYKFLKHLQRTKVLLHIVDILPLNEENDIVAEAVAITQELEKYSEELYGKPRYLVINKIDLLAPDEREAVIDDFIARFKQYETQTNFDKIFVISGITGEKCKELCNYLMSFIEQKSDRQIEAKAISSVAG
;
A
#
# COMPACT_ATOMS: atom_id res chain seq x y z
N THR A 1 -4.86 -1.48 23.99
CA THR A 1 -5.27 -1.62 22.58
C THR A 1 -4.52 -2.78 21.97
N THR A 2 -5.23 -3.85 21.75
CA THR A 2 -4.72 -5.00 21.02
C THR A 2 -4.59 -4.65 19.54
N LEU A 3 -3.34 -4.66 19.05
CA LEU A 3 -3.06 -4.48 17.64
C LEU A 3 -3.31 -5.80 16.92
N HIS A 4 -4.53 -6.00 16.47
CA HIS A 4 -4.87 -7.11 15.60
C HIS A 4 -4.89 -6.62 14.14
N PRO A 5 -4.16 -7.27 13.20
CA PRO A 5 -4.31 -6.95 11.80
C PRO A 5 -5.73 -7.28 11.36
N ASN A 6 -6.40 -6.32 10.73
CA ASN A 6 -7.66 -6.57 10.04
C ASN A 6 -7.35 -7.23 8.70
N LEU A 7 -7.92 -8.41 8.50
CA LEU A 7 -7.78 -9.16 7.25
C LEU A 7 -9.08 -9.09 6.46
N GLY A 8 -8.97 -8.88 5.17
CA GLY A 8 -10.06 -8.93 4.23
C GLY A 8 -9.72 -9.80 3.03
N VAL A 9 -10.72 -10.42 2.43
CA VAL A 9 -10.57 -11.16 1.17
C VAL A 9 -11.16 -10.34 0.04
N VAL A 10 -10.35 -10.03 -0.95
CA VAL A 10 -10.78 -9.36 -2.18
C VAL A 10 -10.98 -10.42 -3.26
N ARG A 11 -12.22 -10.63 -3.66
CA ARG A 11 -12.57 -11.53 -4.76
C ARG A 11 -12.57 -10.75 -6.07
N VAL A 12 -11.70 -11.15 -6.99
CA VAL A 12 -11.58 -10.51 -8.30
C VAL A 12 -12.56 -11.14 -9.29
N ASP A 13 -12.68 -12.45 -9.25
CA ASP A 13 -13.63 -13.25 -10.03
C ASP A 13 -14.02 -14.56 -9.31
N ALA A 14 -14.65 -15.49 -10.01
CA ALA A 14 -15.13 -16.74 -9.41
C ALA A 14 -14.00 -17.63 -8.85
N GLU A 15 -12.81 -17.54 -9.42
CA GLU A 15 -11.69 -18.44 -9.12
C GLU A 15 -10.51 -17.74 -8.44
N ARG A 16 -10.41 -16.41 -8.56
CA ARG A 16 -9.25 -15.64 -8.11
C ARG A 16 -9.61 -14.66 -7.00
N SER A 17 -8.85 -14.73 -5.94
CA SER A 17 -8.94 -13.81 -4.80
C SER A 17 -7.57 -13.58 -4.18
N PHE A 18 -7.42 -12.50 -3.44
CA PHE A 18 -6.25 -12.25 -2.61
C PHE A 18 -6.65 -11.72 -1.24
N VAL A 19 -5.74 -11.80 -0.30
CA VAL A 19 -5.94 -11.26 1.06
C VAL A 19 -5.30 -9.90 1.16
N ILE A 20 -6.05 -8.95 1.68
CA ILE A 20 -5.55 -7.63 2.08
C ILE A 20 -5.48 -7.57 3.60
N ALA A 21 -4.39 -7.04 4.12
CA ALA A 21 -4.17 -6.86 5.54
C ALA A 21 -3.91 -5.39 5.84
N ASP A 22 -4.56 -4.87 6.87
CA ASP A 22 -4.22 -3.58 7.45
C ASP A 22 -2.97 -3.73 8.30
N ILE A 23 -2.01 -2.81 8.17
CA ILE A 23 -0.82 -2.74 9.02
C ILE A 23 -1.09 -1.74 10.13
N PRO A 24 -1.52 -2.20 11.33
CA PRO A 24 -1.81 -1.29 12.42
C PRO A 24 -0.52 -0.65 12.96
N GLY A 25 -0.62 0.59 13.39
CA GLY A 25 0.43 1.26 14.14
C GLY A 25 1.58 1.84 13.33
N ILE A 26 1.51 1.86 12.00
CA ILE A 26 2.36 2.74 11.20
C ILE A 26 1.73 4.14 11.22
N ILE A 27 1.87 4.77 12.38
CA ILE A 27 1.55 6.16 12.61
C ILE A 27 2.80 6.78 13.21
N GLU A 28 2.97 8.06 13.01
CA GLU A 28 4.07 8.85 13.56
C GLU A 28 4.41 8.45 15.01
N GLY A 29 5.64 7.95 15.25
CA GLY A 29 6.12 7.51 16.55
C GLY A 29 5.79 6.07 16.97
N ALA A 30 5.12 5.27 16.16
CA ALA A 30 4.71 3.91 16.51
C ALA A 30 5.86 2.89 16.50
N ALA A 31 6.97 3.17 15.84
CA ALA A 31 8.13 2.27 15.77
C ALA A 31 8.84 2.09 17.12
N GLU A 32 8.66 2.99 18.07
CA GLU A 32 9.46 3.04 19.31
C GLU A 32 8.88 2.28 20.50
N GLY A 33 7.72 1.61 20.42
CA GLY A 33 7.12 1.09 21.64
C GLY A 33 6.25 -0.14 21.58
N LEU A 34 6.01 -0.72 20.43
CA LEU A 34 5.04 -1.80 20.30
C LEU A 34 5.73 -3.10 19.90
N GLY A 35 5.88 -4.01 20.84
CA GLY A 35 6.15 -5.41 20.58
C GLY A 35 5.04 -5.98 19.70
N LEU A 36 5.14 -5.79 18.40
CA LEU A 36 4.33 -6.49 17.43
C LEU A 36 4.66 -7.96 17.56
N GLY A 37 3.66 -8.76 17.93
CA GLY A 37 3.88 -10.17 18.19
C GLY A 37 4.49 -10.89 16.98
N TYR A 38 5.25 -11.94 17.24
CA TYR A 38 5.88 -12.80 16.24
C TYR A 38 4.93 -13.26 15.11
N LYS A 39 3.66 -13.46 15.41
CA LYS A 39 2.63 -13.81 14.41
C LYS A 39 2.40 -12.70 13.39
N PHE A 40 2.43 -11.44 13.82
CA PHE A 40 2.27 -10.29 12.94
C PHE A 40 3.46 -10.15 11.99
N LEU A 41 4.68 -10.28 12.50
CA LEU A 41 5.90 -10.28 11.68
C LEU A 41 5.87 -11.38 10.61
N LYS A 42 5.35 -12.57 10.93
CA LYS A 42 5.15 -13.63 9.94
C LYS A 42 4.15 -13.25 8.83
N HIS A 43 3.07 -12.55 9.16
CA HIS A 43 2.12 -12.06 8.16
C HIS A 43 2.76 -11.01 7.24
N LEU A 44 3.60 -10.15 7.78
CA LEU A 44 4.33 -9.16 6.99
C LEU A 44 5.30 -9.81 6.00
N GLN A 45 5.96 -10.90 6.36
CA GLN A 45 6.83 -11.65 5.46
C GLN A 45 6.09 -12.23 4.24
N ARG A 46 4.80 -12.51 4.35
CA ARG A 46 3.95 -13.00 3.26
C ARG A 46 3.44 -11.90 2.34
N THR A 47 3.57 -10.65 2.74
CA THR A 47 3.16 -9.50 1.94
C THR A 47 3.96 -9.44 0.65
N LYS A 48 3.29 -9.34 -0.48
CA LYS A 48 3.91 -9.29 -1.81
C LYS A 48 4.05 -7.88 -2.33
N VAL A 49 3.14 -7.01 -1.94
CA VAL A 49 3.08 -5.60 -2.32
C VAL A 49 2.44 -4.80 -1.20
N LEU A 50 2.89 -3.57 -1.04
CA LEU A 50 2.31 -2.61 -0.10
C LEU A 50 1.44 -1.59 -0.84
N LEU A 51 0.30 -1.26 -0.26
CA LEU A 51 -0.52 -0.15 -0.70
C LEU A 51 -0.37 1.01 0.29
N HIS A 52 0.18 2.11 -0.17
CA HIS A 52 0.21 3.35 0.57
C HIS A 52 -1.04 4.17 0.19
N ILE A 53 -2.07 4.09 1.02
CA ILE A 53 -3.36 4.75 0.75
C ILE A 53 -3.34 6.14 1.36
N VAL A 54 -3.62 7.15 0.55
CA VAL A 54 -3.69 8.56 0.96
C VAL A 54 -5.06 9.12 0.60
N ASP A 55 -5.74 9.69 1.56
CA ASP A 55 -6.98 10.44 1.31
C ASP A 55 -6.61 11.82 0.74
N ILE A 56 -7.14 12.14 -0.44
CA ILE A 56 -6.76 13.36 -1.17
C ILE A 56 -7.14 14.67 -0.47
N LEU A 57 -8.16 14.61 0.40
CA LEU A 57 -8.54 15.74 1.23
C LEU A 57 -8.25 15.43 2.69
N PRO A 58 -7.52 16.30 3.39
CA PRO A 58 -7.28 16.12 4.82
C PRO A 58 -8.57 16.28 5.62
N LEU A 59 -8.66 15.57 6.75
CA LEU A 59 -9.74 15.73 7.70
C LEU A 59 -9.72 17.13 8.37
N ASN A 60 -8.55 17.73 8.45
CA ASN A 60 -8.31 19.07 8.94
C ASN A 60 -7.53 19.84 7.87
N GLU A 61 -8.03 21.00 7.47
CA GLU A 61 -7.42 21.86 6.45
C GLU A 61 -5.99 22.32 6.79
N GLU A 62 -5.62 22.27 8.07
CA GLU A 62 -4.26 22.59 8.52
C GLU A 62 -3.24 21.49 8.24
N ASN A 63 -3.69 20.28 7.91
CA ASN A 63 -2.83 19.15 7.68
C ASN A 63 -2.24 19.16 6.25
N ASP A 64 -0.95 19.00 6.15
CA ASP A 64 -0.27 18.77 4.86
C ASP A 64 -0.24 17.26 4.55
N ILE A 65 -1.13 16.82 3.66
CA ILE A 65 -1.25 15.42 3.25
C ILE A 65 0.00 14.88 2.56
N VAL A 66 0.80 15.74 1.93
CA VAL A 66 2.09 15.35 1.33
C VAL A 66 3.10 15.04 2.44
N ALA A 67 3.20 15.93 3.42
CA ALA A 67 4.10 15.73 4.56
C ALA A 67 3.73 14.47 5.36
N GLU A 68 2.44 14.22 5.59
CA GLU A 68 1.96 13.01 6.26
C GLU A 68 2.30 11.75 5.46
N ALA A 69 2.10 11.77 4.14
CA ALA A 69 2.43 10.63 3.29
C ALA A 69 3.94 10.32 3.28
N VAL A 70 4.78 11.35 3.25
CA VAL A 70 6.24 11.19 3.34
C VAL A 70 6.65 10.65 4.72
N ALA A 71 6.06 11.15 5.80
CA ALA A 71 6.33 10.69 7.16
C ALA A 71 6.02 9.20 7.33
N ILE A 72 4.90 8.71 6.79
CA ILE A 72 4.54 7.29 6.81
C ILE A 72 5.58 6.44 6.08
N THR A 73 6.12 6.91 4.98
CA THR A 73 7.18 6.21 4.25
C THR A 73 8.46 6.08 5.09
N GLN A 74 8.84 7.15 5.75
CA GLN A 74 10.01 7.13 6.66
C GLN A 74 9.79 6.24 7.88
N GLU A 75 8.58 6.24 8.44
CA GLU A 75 8.23 5.33 9.54
C GLU A 75 8.25 3.86 9.11
N LEU A 76 7.83 3.55 7.88
CA LEU A 76 7.90 2.21 7.33
C LEU A 76 9.35 1.70 7.25
N GLU A 77 10.28 2.54 6.83
CA GLU A 77 11.71 2.21 6.79
C GLU A 77 12.27 1.87 8.18
N LYS A 78 11.95 2.69 9.17
CA LYS A 78 12.33 2.45 10.57
C LYS A 78 11.68 1.20 11.17
N TYR A 79 10.45 0.91 10.73
CA TYR A 79 9.67 -0.19 11.25
C TYR A 79 10.17 -1.56 10.76
N SER A 80 10.47 -1.69 9.48
CA SER A 80 10.94 -2.91 8.85
C SER A 80 11.63 -2.64 7.53
N GLU A 81 12.93 -2.86 7.49
CA GLU A 81 13.72 -2.79 6.25
C GLU A 81 13.20 -3.78 5.20
N GLU A 82 12.77 -4.96 5.62
CA GLU A 82 12.18 -5.98 4.73
C GLU A 82 10.90 -5.48 4.06
N LEU A 83 10.00 -4.85 4.81
CA LEU A 83 8.78 -4.25 4.24
C LEU A 83 9.09 -3.06 3.37
N TYR A 84 9.99 -2.20 3.78
CA TYR A 84 10.41 -1.03 3.01
C TYR A 84 10.95 -1.41 1.63
N GLY A 85 11.66 -2.54 1.54
CA GLY A 85 12.19 -3.08 0.30
C GLY A 85 11.16 -3.74 -0.63
N LYS A 86 9.91 -3.94 -0.18
CA LYS A 86 8.87 -4.55 -1.02
C LYS A 86 8.32 -3.54 -2.02
N PRO A 87 7.79 -4.01 -3.17
CA PRO A 87 7.06 -3.15 -4.11
C PRO A 87 5.96 -2.38 -3.40
N ARG A 88 5.84 -1.10 -3.71
CA ARG A 88 4.87 -0.20 -3.08
C ARG A 88 4.13 0.61 -4.12
N TYR A 89 2.81 0.65 -3.98
CA TYR A 89 1.93 1.45 -4.82
C TYR A 89 1.28 2.56 -4.00
N LEU A 90 1.30 3.75 -4.53
CA LEU A 90 0.55 4.88 -3.98
C LEU A 90 -0.90 4.79 -4.47
N VAL A 91 -1.84 4.82 -3.54
CA VAL A 91 -3.28 4.81 -3.85
C VAL A 91 -3.91 6.09 -3.32
N ILE A 92 -4.27 6.97 -4.22
CA ILE A 92 -4.98 8.22 -3.89
C ILE A 92 -6.47 7.92 -3.83
N ASN A 93 -7.04 8.03 -2.64
CA ASN A 93 -8.44 7.70 -2.34
C ASN A 93 -9.28 8.95 -2.10
N LYS A 94 -10.59 8.77 -2.10
CA LYS A 94 -11.64 9.79 -1.86
C LYS A 94 -11.72 10.87 -2.93
N ILE A 95 -11.43 10.52 -4.18
CA ILE A 95 -11.55 11.45 -5.32
C ILE A 95 -12.99 11.90 -5.58
N ASP A 96 -13.98 11.18 -5.06
CA ASP A 96 -15.41 11.55 -5.10
C ASP A 96 -15.71 12.85 -4.34
N LEU A 97 -14.84 13.23 -3.39
CA LEU A 97 -14.97 14.49 -2.63
C LEU A 97 -14.49 15.72 -3.41
N LEU A 98 -13.76 15.52 -4.51
CA LEU A 98 -13.27 16.61 -5.35
C LEU A 98 -14.32 17.01 -6.39
N ALA A 99 -14.47 18.33 -6.61
CA ALA A 99 -15.28 18.83 -7.71
C ALA A 99 -14.72 18.32 -9.04
N PRO A 100 -15.57 17.88 -9.99
CA PRO A 100 -15.11 17.27 -11.25
C PRO A 100 -14.15 18.12 -12.07
N ASP A 101 -14.32 19.43 -12.05
CA ASP A 101 -13.49 20.40 -12.77
C ASP A 101 -12.15 20.70 -12.08
N GLU A 102 -12.04 20.44 -10.80
CA GLU A 102 -10.81 20.64 -10.00
C GLU A 102 -10.04 19.33 -9.78
N ARG A 103 -10.67 18.19 -9.97
CA ARG A 103 -10.15 16.87 -9.60
C ARG A 103 -8.76 16.60 -10.17
N GLU A 104 -8.57 16.79 -11.46
CA GLU A 104 -7.30 16.53 -12.13
C GLU A 104 -6.19 17.43 -11.60
N ALA A 105 -6.45 18.72 -11.46
CA ALA A 105 -5.47 19.68 -10.98
C ALA A 105 -5.01 19.38 -9.52
N VAL A 106 -5.95 19.01 -8.65
CA VAL A 106 -5.64 18.68 -7.24
C VAL A 106 -4.81 17.40 -7.16
N ILE A 107 -5.15 16.38 -7.93
CA ILE A 107 -4.40 15.12 -7.97
C ILE A 107 -3.00 15.33 -8.52
N ASP A 108 -2.86 16.07 -9.62
CA ASP A 108 -1.57 16.36 -10.25
C ASP A 108 -0.66 17.19 -9.34
N ASP A 109 -1.21 18.17 -8.62
CA ASP A 109 -0.46 18.94 -7.63
C ASP A 109 0.07 18.04 -6.50
N PHE A 110 -0.79 17.19 -5.95
CA PHE A 110 -0.35 16.23 -4.94
C PHE A 110 0.78 15.33 -5.45
N ILE A 111 0.62 14.73 -6.61
CA ILE A 111 1.62 13.84 -7.22
C ILE A 111 2.93 14.58 -7.46
N ALA A 112 2.89 15.79 -8.01
CA ALA A 112 4.07 16.59 -8.28
C ALA A 112 4.83 16.94 -6.99
N ARG A 113 4.13 17.34 -5.94
CA ARG A 113 4.73 17.63 -4.63
C ARG A 113 5.27 16.37 -3.96
N PHE A 114 4.55 15.26 -4.02
CA PHE A 114 4.99 14.00 -3.45
C PHE A 114 6.26 13.45 -4.15
N LYS A 115 6.36 13.60 -5.46
CA LYS A 115 7.55 13.19 -6.24
C LYS A 115 8.81 13.99 -5.90
N GLN A 116 8.71 15.17 -5.33
CA GLN A 116 9.89 15.91 -4.84
C GLN A 116 10.62 15.17 -3.72
N TYR A 117 9.95 14.23 -3.06
CA TYR A 117 10.51 13.34 -2.03
C TYR A 117 10.77 11.93 -2.58
N GLU A 118 11.03 11.77 -3.87
CA GLU A 118 11.12 10.48 -4.55
C GLU A 118 12.15 9.54 -3.92
N THR A 119 13.29 10.06 -3.47
CA THR A 119 14.31 9.29 -2.75
C THR A 119 13.84 8.72 -1.41
N GLN A 120 12.79 9.29 -0.84
CA GLN A 120 12.21 8.91 0.45
C GLN A 120 10.91 8.14 0.31
N THR A 121 10.23 8.26 -0.82
CA THR A 121 8.89 7.70 -1.03
C THR A 121 8.91 6.33 -1.71
N ASN A 122 9.82 6.13 -2.64
CA ASN A 122 10.08 4.86 -3.33
C ASN A 122 8.83 4.03 -3.67
N PHE A 123 8.01 4.54 -4.59
CA PHE A 123 6.81 3.84 -5.05
C PHE A 123 6.92 3.43 -6.53
N ASP A 124 6.34 2.28 -6.88
CA ASP A 124 6.43 1.70 -8.22
C ASP A 124 5.30 2.16 -9.14
N LYS A 125 4.13 2.48 -8.58
CA LYS A 125 2.95 2.87 -9.33
C LYS A 125 1.96 3.70 -8.51
N ILE A 126 1.17 4.53 -9.20
CA ILE A 126 0.14 5.38 -8.61
C ILE A 126 -1.23 4.96 -9.15
N PHE A 127 -2.19 4.79 -8.24
CA PHE A 127 -3.61 4.58 -8.54
C PHE A 127 -4.44 5.68 -7.92
N VAL A 128 -5.52 6.02 -8.59
CA VAL A 128 -6.48 7.05 -8.16
C VAL A 128 -7.86 6.40 -8.08
N ILE A 129 -8.47 6.38 -6.90
CA ILE A 129 -9.71 5.65 -6.65
C ILE A 129 -10.70 6.41 -5.78
N SER A 130 -11.94 5.94 -5.77
CA SER A 130 -12.89 6.20 -4.70
C SER A 130 -13.36 4.87 -4.10
N GLY A 131 -12.94 4.60 -2.88
CA GLY A 131 -13.34 3.38 -2.17
C GLY A 131 -14.84 3.34 -1.89
N ILE A 132 -15.48 4.49 -1.67
CA ILE A 132 -16.91 4.55 -1.35
C ILE A 132 -17.80 4.37 -2.58
N THR A 133 -17.42 4.91 -3.74
CA THR A 133 -18.19 4.78 -4.98
C THR A 133 -17.78 3.56 -5.80
N GLY A 134 -16.62 3.00 -5.53
CA GLY A 134 -16.01 1.93 -6.32
C GLY A 134 -15.27 2.40 -7.58
N GLU A 135 -15.23 3.71 -7.83
CA GLU A 135 -14.56 4.26 -9.01
C GLU A 135 -13.11 3.81 -9.08
N LYS A 136 -12.72 3.18 -10.20
CA LYS A 136 -11.37 2.63 -10.48
C LYS A 136 -10.86 1.56 -9.49
N CYS A 137 -11.65 1.13 -8.52
CA CYS A 137 -11.28 0.07 -7.59
C CYS A 137 -11.09 -1.28 -8.29
N LYS A 138 -11.93 -1.59 -9.29
CA LYS A 138 -11.82 -2.83 -10.07
C LYS A 138 -10.50 -2.91 -10.84
N GLU A 139 -10.06 -1.81 -11.42
CA GLU A 139 -8.76 -1.73 -12.14
C GLU A 139 -7.59 -2.01 -11.17
N LEU A 140 -7.61 -1.39 -9.99
CA LEU A 140 -6.63 -1.64 -8.94
C LEU A 140 -6.60 -3.11 -8.53
N CYS A 141 -7.76 -3.70 -8.26
CA CYS A 141 -7.86 -5.11 -7.84
C CYS A 141 -7.37 -6.07 -8.93
N ASN A 142 -7.70 -5.83 -10.19
CA ASN A 142 -7.22 -6.63 -11.30
C ASN A 142 -5.70 -6.54 -11.45
N TYR A 143 -5.15 -5.34 -11.31
CA TYR A 143 -3.71 -5.14 -11.38
C TYR A 143 -2.98 -5.87 -10.24
N LEU A 144 -3.48 -5.75 -9.01
CA LEU A 144 -2.93 -6.45 -7.85
C LEU A 144 -2.98 -7.96 -8.02
N MET A 145 -4.08 -8.50 -8.52
CA MET A 145 -4.22 -9.93 -8.76
C MET A 145 -3.18 -10.44 -9.75
N SER A 146 -3.02 -9.76 -10.87
CA SER A 146 -2.01 -10.10 -11.88
C SER A 146 -0.58 -10.03 -11.32
N PHE A 147 -0.29 -9.01 -10.52
CA PHE A 147 1.01 -8.88 -9.87
C PHE A 147 1.31 -10.02 -8.89
N ILE A 148 0.33 -10.39 -8.08
CA ILE A 148 0.45 -11.46 -7.08
C ILE A 148 0.65 -12.81 -7.77
N GLU A 149 -0.07 -13.09 -8.86
CA GLU A 149 0.07 -14.31 -9.66
C GLU A 149 1.48 -14.43 -10.26
N GLN A 150 1.99 -13.38 -10.89
CA GLN A 150 3.34 -13.35 -11.47
C GLN A 150 4.43 -13.58 -10.41
N LYS A 151 4.27 -13.03 -9.22
CA LYS A 151 5.20 -13.25 -8.11
C LYS A 151 5.17 -14.69 -7.61
N SER A 152 4.00 -15.31 -7.56
CA SER A 152 3.82 -16.70 -7.13
C SER A 152 4.47 -17.66 -8.12
N ASP A 153 4.28 -17.46 -9.42
CA ASP A 153 4.87 -18.28 -10.48
C ASP A 153 6.40 -18.23 -10.43
N ARG A 154 6.99 -17.05 -10.31
CA ARG A 154 8.45 -16.89 -10.17
C ARG A 154 9.01 -17.59 -8.95
N GLN A 155 8.29 -17.60 -7.84
CA GLN A 155 8.70 -18.30 -6.62
C GLN A 155 8.67 -19.83 -6.79
N ILE A 156 7.70 -20.35 -7.52
CA ILE A 156 7.60 -21.78 -7.86
C ILE A 156 8.76 -22.18 -8.75
N GLU A 157 9.05 -21.44 -9.81
CA GLU A 157 10.18 -21.67 -10.71
C GLU A 157 11.52 -21.65 -9.98
N ALA A 158 11.75 -20.65 -9.13
CA ALA A 158 12.97 -20.55 -8.33
C ALA A 158 13.17 -21.73 -7.37
N LYS A 159 12.09 -22.22 -6.75
CA LYS A 159 12.12 -23.40 -5.90
C LYS A 159 12.38 -24.68 -6.69
N ALA A 160 11.81 -24.82 -7.89
CA ALA A 160 12.03 -25.96 -8.77
C ALA A 160 13.51 -26.03 -9.20
N ILE A 161 14.11 -24.91 -9.61
CA ILE A 161 15.52 -24.81 -9.99
C ILE A 161 16.43 -25.17 -8.80
N SER A 162 16.14 -24.66 -7.61
CA SER A 162 16.88 -24.95 -6.38
C SER A 162 16.80 -26.44 -5.99
N SER A 163 15.69 -27.11 -6.23
CA SER A 163 15.53 -28.54 -5.94
C SER A 163 16.23 -29.45 -6.96
N VAL A 164 16.49 -28.96 -8.17
CA VAL A 164 17.24 -29.70 -9.22
C VAL A 164 18.75 -29.52 -9.03
N ALA A 165 19.21 -28.41 -8.44
CA ALA A 165 20.63 -28.13 -8.21
C ALA A 165 21.19 -28.74 -6.89
N GLY A 166 20.34 -29.34 -6.08
CA GLY A 166 20.70 -30.05 -4.85
C GLY A 166 20.65 -31.54 -5.04
#